data_3dce00d350f35935fc58c334bdabc115
#
_entry.id   3dce00d350f35935fc58c334bdabc115
#
_cell.length_a   1.000
_cell.length_b   1.000
_cell.length_c   1.000
_cell.angle_alpha   90.00
_cell.angle_beta   90.00
_cell.angle_gamma   90.00
#
_symmetry.space_group_name_H-M   'P 1'
#
loop_
_entity.id
_entity.type
_entity.pdbx_description
1 polymer ?
#
loop_
_entity_poly.entity_id
_entity_poly.type
_entity_poly.pdbx_seq_one_letter_code
_entity_poly.pdbx_strand_id
1 'polypeptide(L)'
;MQPGGSALIDQACEKVLTELDCDFVGLALQNTDGPDVRWHYAAGNSNEKYKRITVRYGKGIAGKVISTGRPMYVENFPEYVAGKALEYPIMLAEALKYAYAVPIHFKGIPKGVFLIGNRSGQPINENKQNTARNAARTLEL
;
A
#
# COMPACT_ATOMS: atom_id res chain seq x y z
N MET A 1 3.94 -17.97 -5.40
CA MET A 1 2.72 -17.89 -4.55
C MET A 1 1.68 -18.87 -5.05
N GLN A 2 0.97 -19.51 -4.14
CA GLN A 2 -0.07 -20.47 -4.51
C GLN A 2 -1.32 -19.75 -5.00
N PRO A 3 -2.02 -20.29 -6.01
CA PRO A 3 -3.23 -19.65 -6.56
C PRO A 3 -4.29 -19.35 -5.50
N GLY A 4 -4.50 -20.28 -4.55
CA GLY A 4 -5.45 -20.08 -3.48
C GLY A 4 -5.09 -18.89 -2.58
N GLY A 5 -3.79 -18.69 -2.33
CA GLY A 5 -3.30 -17.55 -1.56
C GLY A 5 -3.55 -16.23 -2.29
N SER A 6 -3.33 -16.21 -3.61
CA SER A 6 -3.59 -15.02 -4.41
C SER A 6 -5.07 -14.64 -4.39
N ALA A 7 -5.97 -15.61 -4.54
CA ALA A 7 -7.39 -15.36 -4.50
C ALA A 7 -7.83 -14.79 -3.15
N LEU A 8 -7.30 -15.32 -2.05
CA LEU A 8 -7.64 -14.83 -0.71
C LEU A 8 -7.14 -13.39 -0.49
N ILE A 9 -5.96 -13.07 -1.00
CA ILE A 9 -5.41 -11.71 -0.88
C ILE A 9 -6.26 -10.74 -1.72
N ASP A 10 -6.63 -11.11 -2.94
CA ASP A 10 -7.50 -10.28 -3.76
C ASP A 10 -8.84 -10.03 -3.08
N GLN A 11 -9.44 -11.06 -2.50
CA GLN A 11 -10.70 -10.91 -1.76
C GLN A 11 -10.55 -10.00 -0.55
N ALA A 12 -9.43 -10.10 0.17
CA ALA A 12 -9.16 -9.24 1.31
C ALA A 12 -9.06 -7.77 0.88
N CYS A 13 -8.38 -7.50 -0.23
CA CYS A 13 -8.27 -6.15 -0.77
C CYS A 13 -9.64 -5.58 -1.17
N GLU A 14 -10.45 -6.39 -1.87
CA GLU A 14 -11.81 -5.97 -2.26
C GLU A 14 -12.69 -5.69 -1.05
N LYS A 15 -12.61 -6.53 -0.02
CA LYS A 15 -13.37 -6.36 1.20
C LYS A 15 -13.04 -5.04 1.90
N VAL A 16 -11.74 -4.75 2.04
CA VAL A 16 -11.30 -3.51 2.67
C VAL A 16 -11.73 -2.30 1.85
N LEU A 17 -11.62 -2.38 0.53
CA LEU A 17 -12.06 -1.30 -0.35
C LEU A 17 -13.52 -0.94 -0.08
N THR A 18 -14.39 -1.95 0.01
CA THR A 18 -15.81 -1.76 0.25
C THR A 18 -16.08 -1.25 1.67
N GLU A 19 -15.49 -1.88 2.67
CA GLU A 19 -15.74 -1.55 4.08
C GLU A 19 -15.27 -0.15 4.45
N LEU A 20 -14.16 0.30 3.90
CA LEU A 20 -13.58 1.60 4.23
C LEU A 20 -14.08 2.73 3.35
N ASP A 21 -14.84 2.41 2.29
CA ASP A 21 -15.26 3.41 1.33
C ASP A 21 -14.08 4.25 0.85
N CYS A 22 -12.97 3.59 0.56
CA CYS A 22 -11.79 4.22 -0.03
C CYS A 22 -11.73 3.91 -1.53
N ASP A 23 -10.88 4.64 -2.24
CA ASP A 23 -10.83 4.53 -3.71
C ASP A 23 -9.86 3.46 -4.19
N PHE A 24 -8.86 3.14 -3.39
CA PHE A 24 -7.79 2.22 -3.80
C PHE A 24 -7.27 1.45 -2.60
N VAL A 25 -6.98 0.17 -2.82
CA VAL A 25 -6.26 -0.68 -1.86
C VAL A 25 -5.13 -1.36 -2.63
N GLY A 26 -3.93 -1.34 -2.05
CA GLY A 26 -2.77 -1.98 -2.67
C GLY A 26 -1.98 -2.81 -1.67
N LEU A 27 -1.31 -3.83 -2.17
CA LEU A 27 -0.44 -4.67 -1.37
C LEU A 27 0.87 -4.88 -2.10
N ALA A 28 1.96 -4.51 -1.46
CA ALA A 28 3.31 -4.67 -1.98
C ALA A 28 4.05 -5.70 -1.16
N LEU A 29 4.98 -6.39 -1.80
CA LEU A 29 5.82 -7.40 -1.15
C LEU A 29 7.27 -7.17 -1.53
N GLN A 30 8.16 -7.36 -0.55
CA GLN A 30 9.59 -7.34 -0.80
C GLN A 30 9.95 -8.55 -1.67
N ASN A 31 10.84 -8.34 -2.63
CA ASN A 31 11.27 -9.41 -3.52
C ASN A 31 12.02 -10.50 -2.73
N THR A 32 11.91 -11.74 -3.18
CA THR A 32 12.60 -12.85 -2.52
C THR A 32 14.09 -12.88 -2.82
N ASP A 33 14.50 -12.26 -3.92
CA ASP A 33 15.89 -12.27 -4.39
C ASP A 33 16.63 -10.95 -4.18
N GLY A 34 16.03 -10.02 -3.43
CA GLY A 34 16.65 -8.73 -3.18
C GLY A 34 15.80 -7.85 -2.29
N PRO A 35 16.29 -6.67 -1.92
CA PRO A 35 15.59 -5.81 -0.96
C PRO A 35 14.48 -4.97 -1.59
N ASP A 36 14.36 -4.93 -2.92
CA ASP A 36 13.38 -4.10 -3.58
C ASP A 36 11.96 -4.57 -3.29
N VAL A 37 10.98 -3.66 -3.38
CA VAL A 37 9.59 -3.89 -3.03
C VAL A 37 8.72 -3.62 -4.24
N ARG A 38 7.83 -4.56 -4.58
CA ARG A 38 6.97 -4.44 -5.75
C ARG A 38 5.50 -4.56 -5.36
N TRP A 39 4.65 -3.80 -6.04
CA TRP A 39 3.20 -3.88 -5.85
C TRP A 39 2.67 -5.11 -6.59
N HIS A 40 1.95 -5.97 -5.88
CA HIS A 40 1.48 -7.27 -6.40
C HIS A 40 -0.03 -7.35 -6.54
N TYR A 41 -0.78 -6.73 -5.61
CA TYR A 41 -2.23 -6.86 -5.55
C TYR A 41 -2.86 -5.49 -5.41
N ALA A 42 -4.05 -5.33 -5.98
CA ALA A 42 -4.77 -4.06 -5.87
C ALA A 42 -6.27 -4.29 -6.00
N ALA A 43 -7.04 -3.39 -5.42
CA ALA A 43 -8.48 -3.29 -5.62
C ALA A 43 -8.81 -1.81 -5.84
N GLY A 44 -9.80 -1.53 -6.69
CA GLY A 44 -10.14 -0.15 -7.04
C GLY A 44 -9.10 0.52 -7.92
N ASN A 45 -8.17 -0.25 -8.49
CA ASN A 45 -7.13 0.30 -9.36
C ASN A 45 -7.73 0.81 -10.66
N SER A 46 -7.22 1.96 -11.13
CA SER A 46 -7.69 2.58 -12.37
C SER A 46 -6.98 2.03 -13.62
N ASN A 47 -5.88 1.32 -13.43
CA ASN A 47 -5.08 0.74 -14.51
C ASN A 47 -4.25 -0.42 -13.93
N GLU A 48 -3.40 -1.02 -14.77
CA GLU A 48 -2.55 -2.14 -14.36
C GLU A 48 -1.10 -1.75 -14.10
N LYS A 49 -0.81 -0.46 -14.04
CA LYS A 49 0.57 0.03 -13.89
C LYS A 49 1.20 -0.39 -12.56
N TYR A 50 0.39 -0.58 -11.51
CA TYR A 50 0.92 -0.96 -10.20
C TYR A 50 1.81 -2.22 -10.29
N LYS A 51 1.48 -3.15 -11.16
CA LYS A 51 2.24 -4.40 -11.31
C LYS A 51 3.68 -4.18 -11.76
N ARG A 52 3.96 -3.02 -12.35
CA ARG A 52 5.29 -2.66 -12.86
C ARG A 52 6.04 -1.73 -11.92
N ILE A 53 5.44 -1.37 -10.78
CA ILE A 53 6.06 -0.43 -9.85
C ILE A 53 6.90 -1.20 -8.85
N THR A 54 8.21 -0.96 -8.90
CA THR A 54 9.18 -1.49 -7.94
C THR A 54 9.94 -0.31 -7.36
N VAL A 55 10.05 -0.26 -6.04
CA VAL A 55 10.83 0.77 -5.35
C VAL A 55 11.95 0.12 -4.56
N ARG A 56 13.03 0.87 -4.36
CA ARG A 56 14.16 0.40 -3.56
C ARG A 56 13.80 0.43 -2.08
N TYR A 57 14.47 -0.43 -1.31
CA TYR A 57 14.41 -0.40 0.14
C TYR A 57 14.72 1.02 0.63
N GLY A 58 13.83 1.56 1.46
CA GLY A 58 13.97 2.93 1.96
C GLY A 58 13.44 4.02 1.04
N LYS A 59 12.91 3.67 -0.14
CA LYS A 59 12.41 4.63 -1.12
C LYS A 59 10.92 4.43 -1.39
N GLY A 60 10.25 5.50 -1.81
CA GLY A 60 8.81 5.50 -2.03
C GLY A 60 8.05 5.22 -0.75
N ILE A 61 6.75 4.98 -0.86
CA ILE A 61 5.96 4.62 0.31
C ILE A 61 6.32 3.21 0.78
N ALA A 62 6.28 2.24 -0.13
CA ALA A 62 6.49 0.85 0.23
C ALA A 62 7.89 0.62 0.80
N GLY A 63 8.92 1.18 0.16
CA GLY A 63 10.28 1.02 0.64
C GLY A 63 10.53 1.65 2.00
N LYS A 64 9.91 2.80 2.26
CA LYS A 64 10.03 3.48 3.55
C LYS A 64 9.31 2.71 4.67
N VAL A 65 8.12 2.20 4.39
CA VAL A 65 7.35 1.42 5.38
C VAL A 65 8.12 0.16 5.77
N ILE A 66 8.67 -0.55 4.79
CA ILE A 66 9.45 -1.76 5.08
C ILE A 66 10.71 -1.44 5.86
N SER A 67 11.44 -0.38 5.47
CA SER A 67 12.71 -0.05 6.11
C SER A 67 12.54 0.47 7.53
N THR A 68 11.44 1.17 7.83
CA THR A 68 11.21 1.72 9.16
C THR A 68 10.36 0.79 10.04
N GLY A 69 9.58 -0.10 9.44
CA GLY A 69 8.61 -0.92 10.16
C GLY A 69 7.46 -0.11 10.73
N ARG A 70 7.22 1.09 10.21
CA ARG A 70 6.22 2.02 10.73
C ARG A 70 5.23 2.42 9.64
N PRO A 71 3.98 2.75 10.02
CA PRO A 71 3.02 3.30 9.08
C PRO A 71 3.49 4.63 8.51
N MET A 72 2.99 4.95 7.32
CA MET A 72 3.25 6.23 6.65
C MET A 72 1.94 6.78 6.11
N TYR A 73 1.66 8.04 6.42
CA TYR A 73 0.48 8.74 5.92
C TYR A 73 0.93 9.86 5.00
N VAL A 74 0.41 9.85 3.76
CA VAL A 74 0.67 10.91 2.77
C VAL A 74 -0.61 11.69 2.59
N GLU A 75 -0.54 13.02 2.77
CA GLU A 75 -1.67 13.92 2.66
C GLU A 75 -1.47 14.92 1.54
N ASN A 76 -2.56 15.26 0.85
CA ASN A 76 -2.57 16.31 -0.18
C ASN A 76 -1.45 16.15 -1.22
N PHE A 77 -1.21 14.92 -1.65
CA PHE A 77 -0.23 14.66 -2.69
C PHE A 77 -0.67 15.32 -4.01
N PRO A 78 0.23 15.95 -4.77
CA PRO A 78 1.70 16.00 -4.56
C PRO A 78 2.18 17.23 -3.79
N GLU A 79 1.30 18.07 -3.27
CA GLU A 79 1.65 19.39 -2.76
C GLU A 79 2.63 19.34 -1.57
N TYR A 80 2.42 18.41 -0.65
CA TYR A 80 3.23 18.33 0.57
C TYR A 80 4.50 17.49 0.42
N VAL A 81 4.76 16.92 -0.76
CA VAL A 81 6.00 16.19 -0.97
C VAL A 81 7.09 17.05 -1.64
N ALA A 82 6.81 18.36 -1.83
CA ALA A 82 7.82 19.39 -2.16
C ALA A 82 8.74 18.99 -3.31
N GLY A 83 8.15 18.69 -4.47
CA GLY A 83 8.93 18.36 -5.67
C GLY A 83 9.42 16.91 -5.74
N LYS A 84 9.12 16.10 -4.74
CA LYS A 84 9.53 14.69 -4.69
C LYS A 84 8.46 13.74 -5.22
N ALA A 85 7.49 14.25 -5.99
CA ALA A 85 6.36 13.43 -6.47
C ALA A 85 6.83 12.19 -7.22
N LEU A 86 7.90 12.29 -8.00
CA LEU A 86 8.43 11.16 -8.77
C LEU A 86 8.98 10.04 -7.89
N GLU A 87 9.24 10.30 -6.61
CA GLU A 87 9.68 9.28 -5.68
C GLU A 87 8.52 8.43 -5.14
N TYR A 88 7.27 8.80 -5.48
CA TYR A 88 6.07 8.09 -5.01
C TYR A 88 5.24 7.59 -6.20
N PRO A 89 5.79 6.63 -6.98
CA PRO A 89 5.16 6.22 -8.24
C PRO A 89 3.74 5.64 -8.08
N ILE A 90 3.43 4.98 -6.96
CA ILE A 90 2.08 4.46 -6.77
C ILE A 90 1.04 5.59 -6.64
N MET A 91 1.43 6.70 -6.00
CA MET A 91 0.55 7.85 -5.87
C MET A 91 0.24 8.44 -7.24
N LEU A 92 1.26 8.55 -8.10
CA LEU A 92 1.10 9.08 -9.45
C LEU A 92 0.28 8.13 -10.33
N ALA A 93 0.62 6.84 -10.32
CA ALA A 93 -0.05 5.86 -11.17
C ALA A 93 -1.55 5.75 -10.90
N GLU A 94 -1.95 5.88 -9.64
CA GLU A 94 -3.35 5.77 -9.23
C GLU A 94 -4.01 7.11 -8.91
N ALA A 95 -3.32 8.21 -9.17
CA ALA A 95 -3.84 9.57 -8.95
C ALA A 95 -4.34 9.77 -7.51
N LEU A 96 -3.61 9.23 -6.53
CA LEU A 96 -3.99 9.32 -5.13
C LEU A 96 -3.58 10.66 -4.53
N LYS A 97 -4.43 11.24 -3.71
CA LYS A 97 -4.14 12.46 -2.94
C LYS A 97 -3.87 12.16 -1.49
N TYR A 98 -4.45 11.09 -0.97
CA TYR A 98 -4.26 10.62 0.40
C TYR A 98 -3.96 9.14 0.36
N ALA A 99 -2.98 8.72 1.13
CA ALA A 99 -2.67 7.30 1.26
C ALA A 99 -2.14 7.00 2.66
N TYR A 100 -2.58 5.91 3.23
CA TYR A 100 -2.10 5.41 4.50
C TYR A 100 -1.59 3.98 4.29
N ALA A 101 -0.34 3.75 4.60
CA ALA A 101 0.33 2.48 4.38
C ALA A 101 0.87 1.93 5.68
N VAL A 102 0.72 0.62 5.88
CA VAL A 102 1.19 -0.05 7.09
C VAL A 102 2.01 -1.28 6.72
N PRO A 103 2.98 -1.66 7.56
CA PRO A 103 3.77 -2.85 7.28
C PRO A 103 2.97 -4.12 7.54
N ILE A 104 3.30 -5.16 6.77
CA ILE A 104 2.84 -6.53 7.00
C ILE A 104 4.08 -7.33 7.41
N HIS A 105 4.00 -7.97 8.57
CA HIS A 105 5.14 -8.72 9.10
C HIS A 105 5.01 -10.21 8.78
N PHE A 106 6.13 -10.82 8.43
CA PHE A 106 6.25 -12.26 8.32
C PHE A 106 7.30 -12.71 9.34
N LYS A 107 6.87 -13.47 10.33
CA LYS A 107 7.74 -13.91 11.43
C LYS A 107 8.42 -12.73 12.12
N GLY A 108 7.66 -11.66 12.34
CA GLY A 108 8.13 -10.47 13.02
C GLY A 108 8.95 -9.49 12.22
N ILE A 109 9.17 -9.76 10.92
CA ILE A 109 9.98 -8.90 10.06
C ILE A 109 9.09 -8.25 9.01
N PRO A 110 9.18 -6.92 8.80
CA PRO A 110 8.41 -6.26 7.74
C PRO A 110 8.82 -6.77 6.37
N LYS A 111 7.89 -7.37 5.64
CA LYS A 111 8.13 -7.93 4.31
C LYS A 111 7.07 -7.49 3.30
N GLY A 112 5.99 -6.90 3.78
CA GLY A 112 4.92 -6.42 2.92
C GLY A 112 4.39 -5.07 3.38
N VAL A 113 3.58 -4.46 2.52
CA VAL A 113 2.96 -3.17 2.78
C VAL A 113 1.51 -3.22 2.33
N PHE A 114 0.61 -2.81 3.20
CA PHE A 114 -0.81 -2.69 2.89
C PHE A 114 -1.17 -1.21 2.86
N LEU A 115 -1.74 -0.76 1.74
CA LEU A 115 -2.02 0.66 1.52
C LEU A 115 -3.49 0.87 1.18
N ILE A 116 -4.10 1.88 1.81
CA ILE A 116 -5.41 2.40 1.40
C ILE A 116 -5.23 3.83 0.90
N GLY A 117 -6.02 4.23 -0.09
CA GLY A 117 -5.86 5.56 -0.67
C GLY A 117 -7.14 6.15 -1.23
N ASN A 118 -7.16 7.47 -1.33
CA ASN A 118 -8.26 8.22 -1.91
C ASN A 118 -7.77 9.16 -3.01
N ARG A 119 -8.56 9.22 -4.09
CA ARG A 119 -8.29 10.11 -5.22
C ARG A 119 -8.93 11.48 -5.04
N SER A 120 -10.07 11.52 -4.34
CA SER A 120 -10.73 12.77 -4.00
C SER A 120 -10.09 13.40 -2.77
N GLY A 121 -10.46 14.62 -2.42
CA GLY A 121 -9.91 15.33 -1.28
C GLY A 121 -10.40 14.84 0.08
N GLN A 122 -10.59 13.52 0.24
CA GLN A 122 -11.07 12.92 1.48
C GLN A 122 -9.89 12.36 2.29
N PRO A 123 -9.56 12.97 3.43
CA PRO A 123 -8.53 12.43 4.31
C PRO A 123 -8.89 11.05 4.83
N ILE A 124 -7.88 10.32 5.24
CA ILE A 124 -8.06 8.99 5.84
C ILE A 124 -8.04 9.18 7.35
N ASN A 125 -9.22 9.15 7.97
CA ASN A 125 -9.37 9.42 9.39
C ASN A 125 -8.84 8.27 10.25
N GLU A 126 -8.79 8.49 11.57
CA GLU A 126 -8.25 7.54 12.53
C GLU A 126 -8.97 6.19 12.47
N ASN A 127 -10.28 6.18 12.31
CA ASN A 127 -11.04 4.93 12.22
C ASN A 127 -10.62 4.11 11.00
N LYS A 128 -10.46 4.76 9.84
CA LYS A 128 -10.01 4.08 8.62
C LYS A 128 -8.58 3.58 8.77
N GLN A 129 -7.71 4.36 9.42
CA GLN A 129 -6.34 3.94 9.69
C GLN A 129 -6.32 2.71 10.59
N ASN A 130 -7.14 2.67 11.65
CA ASN A 130 -7.25 1.52 12.53
C ASN A 130 -7.71 0.27 11.77
N THR A 131 -8.70 0.42 10.90
CA THR A 131 -9.19 -0.71 10.11
C THR A 131 -8.11 -1.23 9.16
N ALA A 132 -7.33 -0.33 8.56
CA ALA A 132 -6.21 -0.73 7.70
C ALA A 132 -5.16 -1.51 8.49
N ARG A 133 -4.82 -1.06 9.70
CA ARG A 133 -3.87 -1.77 10.55
C ARG A 133 -4.38 -3.16 10.92
N ASN A 134 -5.66 -3.28 11.24
CA ASN A 134 -6.26 -4.57 11.57
C ASN A 134 -6.28 -5.51 10.37
N ALA A 135 -6.60 -4.99 9.19
CA ALA A 135 -6.57 -5.78 7.95
C ALA A 135 -5.15 -6.31 7.68
N ALA A 136 -4.14 -5.46 7.85
CA ALA A 136 -2.76 -5.88 7.67
C ALA A 136 -2.38 -7.03 8.61
N ARG A 137 -2.83 -6.98 9.86
CA ARG A 137 -2.56 -8.06 10.82
C ARG A 137 -3.15 -9.38 10.40
N THR A 138 -4.31 -9.39 9.76
CA THR A 138 -4.93 -10.65 9.30
C THR A 138 -4.15 -11.28 8.15
N LEU A 139 -3.30 -10.51 7.48
CA LEU A 139 -2.46 -10.99 6.38
C LEU A 139 -1.07 -11.44 6.86
N GLU A 140 -0.76 -11.28 8.14
CA GLU A 140 0.56 -11.65 8.68
C GLU A 140 0.68 -13.15 8.88
N LEU A 141 1.89 -13.64 8.70
CA LEU A 141 2.23 -15.05 8.90
C LEU A 141 3.20 -15.23 10.05
#